data_848fedbd923cd44ed84d61a93544ddbe
#
_entry.id   848fedbd923cd44ed84d61a93544ddbe
#
_cell.length_a   1.000
_cell.length_b   1.000
_cell.length_c   1.000
_cell.angle_alpha   90.00
_cell.angle_beta   90.00
_cell.angle_gamma   90.00
#
_symmetry.space_group_name_H-M   'P 1'
#
loop_
_entity.id
_entity.type
_entity.pdbx_description
1 polymer ?
#
loop_
_entity_poly.entity_id
_entity_poly.type
_entity_poly.pdbx_seq_one_letter_code
_entity_poly.pdbx_strand_id
1 'polypeptide(L)'
;MIAIASFVSIGLLASLDQFLDNPYLIASFGATAVLIYGAPDAPFSKPRNVFFGHLFSAIIGVTVSFIFVKCGYMEELRWLACAIFVSLAIMVMKITNTVHPPGGATALTCAMCGFATVEYIIRPIMLGIIVMMIIAYAVNILRGCLIADISEPNGQ
;
A
#
# COMPACT_ATOMS: atom_id res chain seq x y z
N MET A 1 -16.33 10.35 -8.28
CA MET A 1 -16.15 9.24 -7.32
C MET A 1 -14.68 8.94 -7.01
N ILE A 2 -13.80 8.77 -8.00
CA ILE A 2 -12.36 8.48 -7.78
C ILE A 2 -11.68 9.51 -6.88
N ALA A 3 -11.79 10.80 -7.21
CA ALA A 3 -11.19 11.89 -6.42
C ALA A 3 -11.72 11.94 -4.98
N ILE A 4 -13.03 11.70 -4.80
CA ILE A 4 -13.65 11.66 -3.46
C ILE A 4 -13.12 10.46 -2.66
N ALA A 5 -13.05 9.29 -3.26
CA ALA A 5 -12.52 8.10 -2.60
C ALA A 5 -11.05 8.29 -2.16
N SER A 6 -10.22 8.82 -3.07
CA SER A 6 -8.82 9.15 -2.76
C SER A 6 -8.72 10.20 -1.66
N PHE A 7 -9.51 11.27 -1.73
CA PHE A 7 -9.53 12.33 -0.73
C PHE A 7 -9.93 11.79 0.65
N VAL A 8 -11.01 11.00 0.72
CA VAL A 8 -11.49 10.44 1.99
C VAL A 8 -10.48 9.47 2.60
N SER A 9 -9.94 8.54 1.80
CA SER A 9 -9.01 7.54 2.33
C SER A 9 -7.67 8.15 2.76
N ILE A 10 -7.07 8.96 1.92
CA ILE A 10 -5.79 9.60 2.24
C ILE A 10 -5.98 10.65 3.34
N GLY A 11 -7.06 11.43 3.29
CA GLY A 11 -7.39 12.41 4.32
C GLY A 11 -7.62 11.78 5.70
N LEU A 12 -8.31 10.63 5.75
CA LEU A 12 -8.46 9.87 6.99
C LEU A 12 -7.11 9.39 7.54
N LEU A 13 -6.26 8.79 6.70
CA LEU A 13 -4.95 8.30 7.14
C LEU A 13 -4.03 9.45 7.56
N ALA A 14 -4.05 10.57 6.82
CA ALA A 14 -3.28 11.76 7.18
C ALA A 14 -3.77 12.40 8.49
N SER A 15 -5.08 12.39 8.75
CA SER A 15 -5.62 12.89 10.02
C SER A 15 -5.23 11.99 11.19
N LEU A 16 -5.24 10.68 11.02
CA LEU A 16 -4.76 9.75 12.05
C LEU A 16 -3.26 9.96 12.34
N ASP A 17 -2.46 10.19 11.29
CA ASP A 17 -1.04 10.54 11.42
C ASP A 17 -0.84 11.78 12.29
N GLN A 18 -1.60 12.84 11.98
CA GLN A 18 -1.49 14.12 12.67
C GLN A 18 -2.00 14.09 14.12
N PHE A 19 -3.12 13.39 14.38
CA PHE A 19 -3.77 13.44 15.71
C PHE A 19 -3.28 12.36 16.68
N LEU A 20 -2.70 11.27 16.19
CA LEU A 20 -2.23 10.16 17.03
C LEU A 20 -0.72 10.12 17.21
N ASP A 21 -0.01 11.09 16.61
CA ASP A 21 1.46 11.20 16.66
C ASP A 21 2.17 9.86 16.29
N ASN A 22 1.60 9.18 15.29
CA ASN A 22 2.11 7.91 14.80
C ASN A 22 2.04 7.90 13.27
N PRO A 23 3.02 7.33 12.57
CA PRO A 23 3.00 7.28 11.12
C PRO A 23 1.90 6.34 10.62
N TYR A 24 0.80 6.88 10.13
CA TYR A 24 -0.29 6.15 9.46
C TYR A 24 -0.28 6.36 7.95
N LEU A 25 0.45 7.35 7.45
CA LEU A 25 0.54 7.69 6.04
C LEU A 25 1.93 7.43 5.50
N ILE A 26 2.02 6.66 4.43
CA ILE A 26 3.27 6.41 3.69
C ILE A 26 3.09 6.73 2.21
N ALA A 27 4.17 7.13 1.55
CA ALA A 27 4.14 7.58 0.15
C ALA A 27 3.58 6.52 -0.81
N SER A 28 3.79 5.23 -0.53
CA SER A 28 3.25 4.14 -1.35
C SER A 28 1.73 4.09 -1.41
N PHE A 29 1.02 4.68 -0.43
CA PHE A 29 -0.46 4.74 -0.43
C PHE A 29 -0.99 5.65 -1.53
N GLY A 30 -0.26 6.71 -1.90
CA GLY A 30 -0.62 7.53 -3.06
C GLY A 30 -0.67 6.71 -4.35
N ALA A 31 0.36 5.90 -4.60
CA ALA A 31 0.40 5.01 -5.75
C ALA A 31 -0.67 3.89 -5.66
N THR A 32 -0.92 3.36 -4.47
CA THR A 32 -2.01 2.39 -4.23
C THR A 32 -3.37 3.00 -4.55
N ALA A 33 -3.63 4.24 -4.12
CA ALA A 33 -4.89 4.95 -4.41
C ALA A 33 -5.14 5.10 -5.92
N VAL A 34 -4.10 5.42 -6.70
CA VAL A 34 -4.19 5.47 -8.16
C VAL A 34 -4.67 4.14 -8.74
N LEU A 35 -4.14 3.02 -8.25
CA LEU A 35 -4.50 1.69 -8.73
C LEU A 35 -5.91 1.30 -8.29
N ILE A 36 -6.21 1.31 -6.98
CA ILE A 36 -7.47 0.73 -6.47
C ILE A 36 -8.69 1.60 -6.77
N TYR A 37 -8.53 2.92 -6.93
CA TYR A 37 -9.63 3.83 -7.26
C TYR A 37 -9.65 4.21 -8.75
N GLY A 38 -8.47 4.39 -9.35
CA GLY A 38 -8.34 4.85 -10.73
C GLY A 38 -8.35 3.73 -11.77
N ALA A 39 -7.79 2.56 -11.43
CA ALA A 39 -7.69 1.40 -12.31
C ALA A 39 -8.08 0.09 -11.57
N PRO A 40 -9.32 -0.02 -11.05
CA PRO A 40 -9.73 -1.17 -10.21
C PRO A 40 -9.69 -2.51 -10.95
N ASP A 41 -9.85 -2.51 -12.27
CA ASP A 41 -9.85 -3.72 -13.10
C ASP A 41 -8.43 -4.21 -13.43
N ALA A 42 -7.40 -3.40 -13.15
CA ALA A 42 -6.02 -3.80 -13.41
C ALA A 42 -5.63 -5.02 -12.55
N PRO A 43 -4.84 -5.95 -13.09
CA PRO A 43 -4.38 -7.12 -12.34
C PRO A 43 -3.72 -6.75 -11.01
N PHE A 44 -2.98 -5.65 -10.98
CA PHE A 44 -2.24 -5.15 -9.81
C PHE A 44 -3.13 -4.53 -8.73
N SER A 45 -4.39 -4.21 -9.06
CA SER A 45 -5.38 -3.60 -8.18
C SER A 45 -6.23 -4.62 -7.42
N LYS A 46 -6.09 -5.92 -7.75
CA LYS A 46 -6.85 -6.98 -7.08
C LYS A 46 -6.54 -6.98 -5.57
N PRO A 47 -7.56 -7.16 -4.70
CA PRO A 47 -7.39 -7.11 -3.25
C PRO A 47 -6.27 -8.00 -2.72
N ARG A 48 -6.14 -9.22 -3.27
CA ARG A 48 -5.04 -10.14 -2.95
C ARG A 48 -3.67 -9.53 -3.24
N ASN A 49 -3.51 -8.88 -4.38
CA ASN A 49 -2.22 -8.30 -4.78
C ASN A 49 -1.88 -7.09 -3.92
N VAL A 50 -2.87 -6.22 -3.66
CA VAL A 50 -2.71 -5.06 -2.79
C VAL A 50 -2.27 -5.49 -1.39
N PHE A 51 -3.02 -6.40 -0.77
CA PHE A 51 -2.76 -6.85 0.59
C PHE A 51 -1.39 -7.56 0.71
N PHE A 52 -1.18 -8.62 -0.06
CA PHE A 52 0.05 -9.41 0.05
C PHE A 52 1.26 -8.72 -0.55
N GLY A 53 1.09 -7.87 -1.57
CA GLY A 53 2.17 -7.06 -2.11
C GLY A 53 2.76 -6.12 -1.05
N HIS A 54 1.93 -5.41 -0.31
CA HIS A 54 2.39 -4.57 0.80
C HIS A 54 2.93 -5.39 1.97
N LEU A 55 2.25 -6.48 2.35
CA LEU A 55 2.66 -7.33 3.47
C LEU A 55 4.06 -7.91 3.26
N PHE A 56 4.29 -8.57 2.12
CA PHE A 56 5.61 -9.15 1.83
C PHE A 56 6.69 -8.10 1.72
N SER A 57 6.39 -6.97 1.09
CA SER A 57 7.33 -5.86 0.99
C SER A 57 7.69 -5.27 2.35
N ALA A 58 6.72 -5.16 3.26
CA ALA A 58 6.94 -4.70 4.62
C ALA A 58 7.78 -5.69 5.44
N ILE A 59 7.47 -7.00 5.34
CA ILE A 59 8.25 -8.04 6.03
C ILE A 59 9.71 -8.02 5.56
N ILE A 60 9.94 -7.97 4.25
CA ILE A 60 11.29 -7.89 3.69
C ILE A 60 11.98 -6.60 4.15
N GLY A 61 11.29 -5.47 4.02
CA GLY A 61 11.84 -4.18 4.43
C GLY A 61 12.27 -4.16 5.89
N VAL A 62 11.40 -4.58 6.81
CA VAL A 62 11.70 -4.64 8.24
C VAL A 62 12.81 -5.64 8.56
N THR A 63 12.76 -6.84 7.96
CA THR A 63 13.78 -7.88 8.23
C THR A 63 15.17 -7.45 7.80
N VAL A 64 15.29 -6.93 6.58
CA VAL A 64 16.58 -6.49 6.06
C VAL A 64 17.05 -5.21 6.77
N SER A 65 16.14 -4.27 7.10
CA SER A 65 16.49 -3.12 7.94
C SER A 65 17.05 -3.54 9.28
N PHE A 66 16.42 -4.52 9.94
CA PHE A 66 16.89 -5.03 11.22
C PHE A 66 18.33 -5.56 11.11
N ILE A 67 18.66 -6.30 10.06
CA ILE A 67 20.01 -6.84 9.82
C ILE A 67 21.00 -5.68 9.62
N PHE A 68 20.70 -4.73 8.75
CA PHE A 68 21.59 -3.60 8.45
C PHE A 68 21.82 -2.70 9.68
N VAL A 69 20.77 -2.44 10.45
CA VAL A 69 20.86 -1.65 11.70
C VAL A 69 21.71 -2.39 12.74
N LYS A 70 21.48 -3.70 12.93
CA LYS A 70 22.25 -4.52 13.89
C LYS A 70 23.73 -4.63 13.54
N CYS A 71 24.04 -4.67 12.24
CA CYS A 71 25.42 -4.70 11.75
C CYS A 71 26.09 -3.31 11.74
N GLY A 72 25.36 -2.24 12.01
CA GLY A 72 25.88 -0.86 11.97
C GLY A 72 26.09 -0.30 10.55
N TYR A 73 25.59 -0.97 9.52
CA TYR A 73 25.83 -0.59 8.12
C TYR A 73 24.69 0.22 7.48
N MET A 74 23.61 0.54 8.20
CA MET A 74 22.45 1.19 7.60
C MET A 74 22.79 2.59 7.04
N GLU A 75 23.62 3.37 7.72
CA GLU A 75 23.99 4.70 7.24
C GLU A 75 24.94 4.65 6.04
N GLU A 76 25.98 3.83 6.12
CA GLU A 76 27.02 3.74 5.09
C GLU A 76 26.56 3.04 3.83
N LEU A 77 25.73 1.98 3.97
CA LEU A 77 25.29 1.12 2.88
C LEU A 77 23.79 1.28 2.57
N ARG A 78 23.19 2.42 2.88
CA ARG A 78 21.76 2.69 2.61
C ARG A 78 21.40 2.52 1.14
N TRP A 79 22.27 2.93 0.23
CA TRP A 79 22.06 2.74 -1.20
C TRP A 79 21.95 1.25 -1.58
N LEU A 80 22.78 0.40 -0.98
CA LEU A 80 22.75 -1.04 -1.18
C LEU A 80 21.49 -1.66 -0.54
N ALA A 81 21.14 -1.22 0.66
CA ALA A 81 19.89 -1.61 1.33
C ALA A 81 18.68 -1.31 0.43
N CYS A 82 18.57 -0.11 -0.12
CA CYS A 82 17.49 0.26 -1.05
C CYS A 82 17.40 -0.70 -2.25
N ALA A 83 18.53 -1.02 -2.87
CA ALA A 83 18.56 -1.95 -4.00
C ALA A 83 18.13 -3.37 -3.61
N ILE A 84 18.64 -3.89 -2.50
CA ILE A 84 18.30 -5.23 -1.99
C ILE A 84 16.81 -5.31 -1.62
N PHE A 85 16.28 -4.35 -0.88
CA PHE A 85 14.89 -4.38 -0.41
C PHE A 85 13.90 -4.42 -1.57
N VAL A 86 14.08 -3.53 -2.54
CA VAL A 86 13.18 -3.47 -3.71
C VAL A 86 13.31 -4.72 -4.57
N SER A 87 14.54 -5.20 -4.80
CA SER A 87 14.77 -6.41 -5.61
C SER A 87 14.14 -7.65 -4.98
N LEU A 88 14.31 -7.86 -3.67
CA LEU A 88 13.70 -8.96 -2.93
C LEU A 88 12.18 -8.85 -2.92
N ALA A 89 11.63 -7.65 -2.70
CA ALA A 89 10.19 -7.43 -2.72
C ALA A 89 9.58 -7.78 -4.09
N ILE A 90 10.20 -7.35 -5.18
CA ILE A 90 9.75 -7.70 -6.54
C ILE A 90 9.83 -9.21 -6.77
N MET A 91 10.92 -9.85 -6.35
CA MET A 91 11.10 -11.29 -6.52
C MET A 91 10.01 -12.07 -5.76
N VAL A 92 9.76 -11.75 -4.49
CA VAL A 92 8.74 -12.43 -3.68
C VAL A 92 7.34 -12.19 -4.23
N MET A 93 6.98 -10.95 -4.59
CA MET A 93 5.71 -10.65 -5.23
C MET A 93 5.53 -11.42 -6.55
N LYS A 94 6.59 -11.63 -7.31
CA LYS A 94 6.55 -12.39 -8.57
C LYS A 94 6.33 -13.88 -8.33
N ILE A 95 7.05 -14.48 -7.39
CA ILE A 95 6.93 -15.91 -7.04
C ILE A 95 5.54 -16.21 -6.45
N THR A 96 5.00 -15.31 -5.64
CA THR A 96 3.69 -15.50 -4.99
C THR A 96 2.50 -15.08 -5.84
N ASN A 97 2.76 -14.56 -7.07
CA ASN A 97 1.73 -13.97 -7.94
C ASN A 97 0.91 -12.88 -7.23
N THR A 98 1.57 -12.03 -6.47
CA THR A 98 0.95 -10.90 -5.73
C THR A 98 1.55 -9.57 -6.15
N VAL A 99 1.90 -9.42 -7.41
CA VAL A 99 2.54 -8.21 -7.93
C VAL A 99 1.64 -7.01 -7.71
N HIS A 100 2.13 -6.07 -6.92
CA HIS A 100 1.52 -4.77 -6.63
C HIS A 100 2.62 -3.72 -6.60
N PRO A 101 2.77 -2.89 -7.64
CA PRO A 101 3.91 -1.98 -7.77
C PRO A 101 4.16 -1.06 -6.57
N PRO A 102 3.12 -0.51 -5.89
CA PRO A 102 3.32 0.27 -4.68
C PRO A 102 4.00 -0.48 -3.52
N GLY A 103 3.94 -1.82 -3.51
CA GLY A 103 4.70 -2.64 -2.55
C GLY A 103 6.21 -2.40 -2.65
N GLY A 104 6.75 -2.20 -3.86
CA GLY A 104 8.15 -1.83 -4.03
C GLY A 104 8.51 -0.52 -3.32
N ALA A 105 7.63 0.48 -3.38
CA ALA A 105 7.82 1.74 -2.65
C ALA A 105 7.71 1.53 -1.12
N THR A 106 6.90 0.59 -0.64
CA THR A 106 6.85 0.22 0.79
C THR A 106 8.17 -0.35 1.26
N ALA A 107 8.78 -1.27 0.52
CA ALA A 107 10.10 -1.81 0.84
C ALA A 107 11.17 -0.69 0.84
N LEU A 108 11.14 0.19 -0.18
CA LEU A 108 12.07 1.32 -0.28
C LEU A 108 11.95 2.26 0.92
N THR A 109 10.74 2.55 1.39
CA THR A 109 10.52 3.40 2.56
C THR A 109 11.19 2.80 3.81
N CYS A 110 11.10 1.48 4.01
CA CYS A 110 11.79 0.81 5.10
C CYS A 110 13.32 1.03 5.04
N ALA A 111 13.91 0.93 3.85
CA ALA A 111 15.35 1.17 3.65
C ALA A 111 15.73 2.62 3.93
N MET A 112 14.95 3.57 3.44
CA MET A 112 15.24 5.01 3.58
C MET A 112 15.11 5.50 5.03
N CYS A 113 14.13 4.98 5.77
CA CYS A 113 13.84 5.40 7.14
C CYS A 113 14.50 4.50 8.19
N GLY A 114 15.11 3.37 7.79
CA GLY A 114 15.73 2.44 8.73
C GLY A 114 14.72 1.75 9.66
N PHE A 115 13.47 1.59 9.23
CA PHE A 115 12.44 0.94 10.04
C PHE A 115 12.73 -0.54 10.24
N ALA A 116 12.97 -0.94 11.48
CA ALA A 116 13.39 -2.29 11.86
C ALA A 116 12.46 -2.95 12.89
N THR A 117 11.20 -2.49 12.98
CA THR A 117 10.23 -2.96 13.97
C THR A 117 9.00 -3.58 13.31
N VAL A 118 8.49 -4.64 13.93
CA VAL A 118 7.24 -5.30 13.49
C VAL A 118 6.05 -4.35 13.58
N GLU A 119 6.08 -3.39 14.48
CA GLU A 119 5.03 -2.38 14.62
C GLU A 119 4.80 -1.61 13.32
N TYR A 120 5.85 -1.34 12.56
CA TYR A 120 5.74 -0.67 11.27
C TYR A 120 4.98 -1.49 10.22
N ILE A 121 5.03 -2.83 10.30
CA ILE A 121 4.22 -3.70 9.43
C ILE A 121 2.74 -3.55 9.77
N ILE A 122 2.40 -3.53 11.06
CA ILE A 122 1.02 -3.44 11.52
C ILE A 122 0.50 -2.01 11.32
N ARG A 123 1.24 -1.04 11.79
CA ARG A 123 1.02 0.41 11.65
C ARG A 123 2.27 1.05 11.07
N PRO A 124 2.20 1.75 9.96
CA PRO A 124 1.02 2.18 9.18
C PRO A 124 0.53 1.19 8.13
N ILE A 125 1.35 0.18 7.74
CA ILE A 125 1.17 -0.50 6.46
C ILE A 125 -0.15 -1.27 6.40
N MET A 126 -0.32 -2.29 7.25
CA MET A 126 -1.49 -3.16 7.14
C MET A 126 -2.79 -2.43 7.50
N LEU A 127 -2.77 -1.60 8.55
CA LEU A 127 -3.94 -0.81 8.92
C LEU A 127 -4.35 0.15 7.79
N GLY A 128 -3.39 0.87 7.22
CA GLY A 128 -3.64 1.80 6.12
C GLY A 128 -4.21 1.09 4.88
N ILE A 129 -3.62 -0.04 4.49
CA ILE A 129 -4.11 -0.83 3.35
C ILE A 129 -5.52 -1.37 3.61
N ILE A 130 -5.82 -1.86 4.80
CA ILE A 130 -7.17 -2.35 5.14
C ILE A 130 -8.20 -1.21 5.01
N VAL A 131 -7.91 -0.03 5.56
CA VAL A 131 -8.77 1.15 5.42
C VAL A 131 -9.00 1.50 3.96
N MET A 132 -7.95 1.58 3.17
CA MET A 132 -8.05 1.90 1.74
C MET A 132 -8.86 0.85 0.96
N MET A 133 -8.68 -0.43 1.25
CA MET A 133 -9.42 -1.52 0.61
C MET A 133 -10.91 -1.51 0.98
N ILE A 134 -11.27 -1.20 2.23
CA ILE A 134 -12.68 -1.05 2.65
C ILE A 134 -13.34 0.09 1.86
N ILE A 135 -12.68 1.23 1.74
CA ILE A 135 -13.20 2.36 0.97
C ILE A 135 -13.30 2.02 -0.51
N ALA A 136 -12.31 1.32 -1.08
CA ALA A 136 -12.34 0.88 -2.48
C ALA A 136 -13.51 -0.07 -2.74
N TYR A 137 -13.77 -1.01 -1.84
CA TYR A 137 -14.90 -1.92 -1.91
C TYR A 137 -16.24 -1.17 -1.89
N ALA A 138 -16.41 -0.24 -0.95
CA ALA A 138 -17.62 0.59 -0.85
C ALA A 138 -17.86 1.41 -2.13
N VAL A 139 -16.81 2.03 -2.68
CA VAL A 139 -16.90 2.82 -3.92
C VAL A 139 -17.25 1.95 -5.13
N ASN A 140 -16.72 0.73 -5.22
CA ASN A 140 -17.02 -0.18 -6.32
C ASN A 140 -18.47 -0.68 -6.28
N ILE A 141 -19.03 -0.93 -5.09
CA ILE A 141 -20.46 -1.22 -4.94
C ILE A 141 -21.30 -0.03 -5.43
N LEU A 142 -21.00 1.18 -4.98
CA LEU A 142 -21.74 2.38 -5.41
C LEU A 142 -21.65 2.61 -6.92
N ARG A 143 -20.51 2.33 -7.55
CA ARG A 143 -20.36 2.38 -9.01
C ARG A 143 -21.28 1.37 -9.69
N GLY A 144 -21.31 0.13 -9.20
CA GLY A 144 -22.18 -0.91 -9.75
C GLY A 144 -23.66 -0.53 -9.68
N CYS A 145 -24.11 0.00 -8.55
CA CYS A 145 -25.48 0.48 -8.37
C CYS A 145 -25.83 1.64 -9.34
N LEU A 146 -24.94 2.63 -9.49
CA LEU A 146 -25.15 3.75 -10.40
C LEU A 146 -25.22 3.33 -11.88
N ILE A 147 -24.40 2.38 -12.28
CA ILE A 147 -24.42 1.87 -13.67
C ILE A 147 -25.70 1.08 -13.94
N ALA A 148 -26.15 0.26 -12.97
CA ALA A 148 -27.40 -0.49 -13.09
C ALA A 148 -28.61 0.46 -13.23
N ASP A 149 -28.67 1.53 -12.45
CA ASP A 149 -29.74 2.53 -12.48
C ASP A 149 -29.81 3.30 -13.81
N ILE A 150 -28.66 3.56 -14.44
CA ILE A 150 -28.58 4.22 -15.75
C ILE A 150 -28.91 3.25 -16.90
N SER A 151 -28.68 1.95 -16.71
CA SER A 151 -28.89 0.93 -17.74
C SER A 151 -30.32 0.41 -17.83
N GLU A 152 -31.19 0.68 -16.83
CA GLU A 152 -32.62 0.44 -16.95
C GLU A 152 -33.25 1.57 -17.78
N PRO A 153 -33.71 1.33 -19.02
CA PRO A 153 -34.51 2.31 -19.76
C PRO A 153 -35.79 2.49 -18.95
N ASN A 154 -36.13 3.75 -18.61
CA ASN A 154 -37.39 4.12 -18.02
C ASN A 154 -38.50 3.29 -18.72
N GLY A 155 -39.09 2.40 -17.93
CA GLY A 155 -40.17 1.54 -18.43
C GLY A 155 -41.32 2.40 -19.00
N GLN A 156 -41.60 2.19 -20.24
CA GLN A 156 -42.92 2.42 -20.82
C GLN A 156 -43.55 1.07 -21.09
#